data_63ede3efb6519420151edce875e10bcf
#
_entry.id   63ede3efb6519420151edce875e10bcf
#
_cell.length_a   1.000
_cell.length_b   1.000
_cell.length_c   1.000
_cell.angle_alpha   90.00
_cell.angle_beta   90.00
_cell.angle_gamma   90.00
#
_symmetry.space_group_name_H-M   'P 1'
#
loop_
_entity.id
_entity.type
_entity.pdbx_description
1 polymer ?
#
loop_
_entity_poly.entity_id
_entity_poly.type
_entity_poly.pdbx_seq_one_letter_code
_entity_poly.pdbx_strand_id
1 'polypeptide(L)'
;NITNVNGALYKMSSEIKKDIYAYTAAFIDSDGYITMDKNHNPRVGLVATGDRGKAFMLEMHKSLGCGRLHLDQKSPQDTKPINRLNFYSQKDVTDLLTKCLPFFRLKKKNADILLELMRMKKSHKKASWYKARKVELFKLMKYENHKDDKNYDFGKYEIDIDTVAKYYDNGKMSEMDKLENAESIIKSEDE
;
A
#
# COMPACT_ATOMS: atom_id res chain seq x y z
N ASN A 1 -8.02 7.82 39.68
CA ASN A 1 -8.28 8.65 38.48
C ASN A 1 -7.79 8.04 37.16
N ILE A 2 -7.63 6.70 37.12
CA ILE A 2 -7.27 5.92 35.90
C ILE A 2 -8.52 5.53 35.12
N THR A 3 -9.72 5.68 35.68
CA THR A 3 -11.00 5.24 35.09
C THR A 3 -11.47 6.05 33.89
N ASN A 4 -11.02 7.28 33.70
CA ASN A 4 -11.47 8.11 32.57
C ASN A 4 -10.71 7.89 31.26
N VAL A 5 -9.49 7.36 31.31
CA VAL A 5 -8.70 7.05 30.10
C VAL A 5 -9.27 5.81 29.40
N ASN A 6 -9.70 4.80 30.19
CA ASN A 6 -10.30 3.58 29.65
C ASN A 6 -11.69 3.84 29.04
N GLY A 7 -12.48 4.78 29.55
CA GLY A 7 -13.77 5.13 28.99
C GLY A 7 -13.68 5.83 27.64
N ALA A 8 -12.72 6.74 27.45
CA ALA A 8 -12.49 7.42 26.18
C ALA A 8 -11.93 6.48 25.10
N LEU A 9 -11.01 5.58 25.46
CA LEU A 9 -10.48 4.54 24.58
C LEU A 9 -11.56 3.53 24.18
N TYR A 10 -12.46 3.16 25.09
CA TYR A 10 -13.57 2.24 24.80
C TYR A 10 -14.61 2.86 23.85
N LYS A 11 -14.85 4.19 23.97
CA LYS A 11 -15.76 4.93 23.09
C LYS A 11 -15.19 5.10 21.68
N MET A 12 -13.88 5.40 21.56
CA MET A 12 -13.19 5.41 20.28
C MET A 12 -13.24 4.04 19.57
N SER A 13 -13.06 2.96 20.29
CA SER A 13 -13.11 1.59 19.75
C SER A 13 -14.48 1.22 19.15
N SER A 14 -15.57 1.71 19.70
CA SER A 14 -16.92 1.47 19.17
C SER A 14 -17.24 2.27 17.90
N GLU A 15 -16.66 3.46 17.76
CA GLU A 15 -16.83 4.32 16.57
C GLU A 15 -15.92 3.87 15.41
N ILE A 16 -14.69 3.45 15.69
CA ILE A 16 -13.76 2.91 14.67
C ILE A 16 -14.33 1.64 14.04
N LYS A 17 -15.05 0.81 14.79
CA LYS A 17 -15.66 -0.41 14.26
C LYS A 17 -16.71 -0.17 13.18
N LYS A 18 -17.34 1.01 13.14
CA LYS A 18 -18.39 1.32 12.16
C LYS A 18 -17.83 1.53 10.75
N ASP A 19 -16.59 2.01 10.65
CA ASP A 19 -15.97 2.25 9.33
C ASP A 19 -14.44 2.15 9.39
N ILE A 20 -13.97 0.98 9.85
CA ILE A 20 -12.54 0.73 10.06
C ILE A 20 -11.69 0.98 8.79
N TYR A 21 -12.23 0.71 7.61
CA TYR A 21 -11.49 0.85 6.36
C TYR A 21 -11.40 2.31 5.91
N ALA A 22 -12.44 3.14 6.13
CA ALA A 22 -12.36 4.57 5.90
C ALA A 22 -11.35 5.22 6.85
N TYR A 23 -11.37 4.84 8.13
CA TYR A 23 -10.41 5.31 9.11
C TYR A 23 -8.98 4.88 8.77
N THR A 24 -8.80 3.61 8.38
CA THR A 24 -7.49 3.08 7.96
C THR A 24 -6.96 3.81 6.72
N ALA A 25 -7.81 4.07 5.74
CA ALA A 25 -7.44 4.81 4.53
C ALA A 25 -6.99 6.24 4.86
N ALA A 26 -7.75 6.96 5.69
CA ALA A 26 -7.39 8.30 6.13
C ALA A 26 -6.05 8.31 6.89
N PHE A 27 -5.83 7.30 7.75
CA PHE A 27 -4.55 7.17 8.48
C PHE A 27 -3.38 6.82 7.56
N ILE A 28 -3.59 5.95 6.57
CA ILE A 28 -2.55 5.65 5.56
C ILE A 28 -2.26 6.90 4.73
N ASP A 29 -3.26 7.69 4.37
CA ASP A 29 -3.08 8.94 3.62
C ASP A 29 -2.22 9.94 4.39
N SER A 30 -2.35 10.05 5.72
CA SER A 30 -1.55 10.96 6.55
C SER A 30 -0.19 10.37 6.93
N ASP A 31 -0.17 9.40 7.82
CA ASP A 31 1.03 8.90 8.51
C ASP A 31 1.44 7.48 8.10
N GLY A 32 0.71 6.87 7.16
CA GLY A 32 1.04 5.56 6.63
C GLY A 32 1.84 5.62 5.34
N TYR A 33 2.08 4.44 4.76
CA TYR A 33 2.73 4.32 3.46
C TYR A 33 2.18 3.17 2.64
N ILE A 34 2.20 3.36 1.32
CA ILE A 34 1.99 2.33 0.30
C ILE A 34 3.22 2.38 -0.60
N THR A 35 3.99 1.29 -0.66
CA THR A 35 5.25 1.25 -1.42
C THR A 35 5.63 -0.19 -1.83
N MET A 36 6.74 -0.30 -2.55
CA MET A 36 7.43 -1.56 -2.84
C MET A 36 8.86 -1.50 -2.31
N ASP A 37 9.39 -2.62 -1.82
CA ASP A 37 10.80 -2.72 -1.47
C ASP A 37 11.69 -2.88 -2.73
N LYS A 38 13.02 -2.90 -2.54
CA LYS A 38 14.00 -3.08 -3.62
C LYS A 38 13.85 -4.38 -4.42
N ASN A 39 13.17 -5.37 -3.87
CA ASN A 39 12.85 -6.63 -4.55
C ASN A 39 11.46 -6.59 -5.18
N HIS A 40 10.86 -5.41 -5.26
CA HIS A 40 9.51 -5.15 -5.77
C HIS A 40 8.43 -5.94 -5.02
N ASN A 41 8.60 -6.16 -3.71
CA ASN A 41 7.55 -6.75 -2.89
C ASN A 41 6.65 -5.65 -2.30
N PRO A 42 5.35 -5.93 -2.16
CA PRO A 42 4.40 -4.96 -1.63
C PRO A 42 4.69 -4.64 -0.16
N ARG A 43 4.52 -3.39 0.20
CA ARG A 43 4.59 -2.92 1.58
C ARG A 43 3.53 -1.85 1.83
N VAL A 44 2.63 -2.13 2.74
CA VAL A 44 1.67 -1.17 3.27
C VAL A 44 1.85 -1.10 4.76
N GLY A 45 1.80 0.08 5.34
CA GLY A 45 1.97 0.21 6.77
C GLY A 45 1.35 1.46 7.36
N LEU A 46 0.98 1.33 8.62
CA LEU A 46 0.57 2.39 9.53
C LEU A 46 1.74 2.67 10.47
N VAL A 47 1.99 3.93 10.79
CA VAL A 47 3.09 4.36 11.67
C VAL A 47 2.56 5.34 12.71
N ALA A 48 2.86 5.11 13.98
CA ALA A 48 2.58 6.05 15.05
C ALA A 48 3.69 6.03 16.11
N THR A 49 3.87 7.11 16.85
CA THR A 49 4.96 7.26 17.81
C THR A 49 4.45 7.30 19.24
N GLY A 50 5.32 6.86 20.18
CA GLY A 50 5.07 6.91 21.62
C GLY A 50 4.00 5.93 22.10
N ASP A 51 3.65 6.03 23.39
CA ASP A 51 2.76 5.09 24.07
C ASP A 51 1.32 5.13 23.52
N ARG A 52 0.82 6.33 23.17
CA ARG A 52 -0.48 6.47 22.53
C ARG A 52 -0.50 5.81 21.16
N GLY A 53 0.59 5.96 20.40
CA GLY A 53 0.77 5.29 19.10
C GLY A 53 0.83 3.78 19.25
N LYS A 54 1.47 3.27 20.31
CA LYS A 54 1.49 1.83 20.63
C LYS A 54 0.08 1.29 20.90
N ALA A 55 -0.68 1.94 21.76
CA ALA A 55 -2.05 1.56 22.07
C ALA A 55 -2.93 1.56 20.82
N PHE A 56 -2.79 2.59 19.98
CA PHE A 56 -3.48 2.72 18.71
C PHE A 56 -3.14 1.58 17.73
N MET A 57 -1.86 1.23 17.56
CA MET A 57 -1.46 0.14 16.67
C MET A 57 -1.99 -1.22 17.13
N LEU A 58 -2.05 -1.47 18.44
CA LEU A 58 -2.66 -2.67 19.00
C LEU A 58 -4.16 -2.75 18.71
N GLU A 59 -4.87 -1.64 18.84
CA GLU A 59 -6.30 -1.55 18.54
C GLU A 59 -6.59 -1.76 17.05
N MET A 60 -5.82 -1.10 16.17
CA MET A 60 -5.92 -1.27 14.72
C MET A 60 -5.67 -2.72 14.30
N HIS A 61 -4.62 -3.35 14.84
CA HIS A 61 -4.33 -4.75 14.56
C HIS A 61 -5.48 -5.68 14.98
N LYS A 62 -6.04 -5.47 16.17
CA LYS A 62 -7.21 -6.23 16.66
C LYS A 62 -8.43 -6.00 15.76
N SER A 63 -8.68 -4.78 15.31
CA SER A 63 -9.85 -4.43 14.51
C SER A 63 -9.77 -4.92 13.07
N LEU A 64 -8.58 -4.89 12.46
CA LEU A 64 -8.34 -5.37 11.11
C LEU A 64 -8.16 -6.90 11.03
N GLY A 65 -7.70 -7.53 12.12
CA GLY A 65 -7.49 -8.97 12.22
C GLY A 65 -6.34 -9.50 11.36
N CYS A 66 -5.49 -8.62 10.83
CA CYS A 66 -4.37 -8.98 9.95
C CYS A 66 -3.21 -7.98 10.09
N GLY A 67 -2.08 -8.29 9.42
CA GLY A 67 -0.87 -7.48 9.50
C GLY A 67 0.09 -7.95 10.60
N ARG A 68 1.27 -7.33 10.65
CA ARG A 68 2.33 -7.62 11.62
C ARG A 68 2.70 -6.38 12.43
N LEU A 69 2.59 -6.48 13.74
CA LEU A 69 2.98 -5.44 14.68
C LEU A 69 4.51 -5.40 14.86
N HIS A 70 5.04 -4.19 14.87
CA HIS A 70 6.41 -3.86 15.28
C HIS A 70 6.31 -2.72 16.28
N LEU A 71 6.47 -3.03 17.55
CA LEU A 71 6.28 -2.09 18.64
C LEU A 71 7.61 -1.65 19.25
N ASP A 72 7.61 -0.46 19.83
CA ASP A 72 8.72 0.10 20.60
C ASP A 72 10.06 0.15 19.85
N GLN A 73 10.01 0.29 18.50
CA GLN A 73 11.22 0.42 17.70
C GLN A 73 11.85 1.79 17.95
N LYS A 74 13.14 1.81 18.29
CA LYS A 74 13.93 3.04 18.47
C LYS A 74 15.07 3.07 17.45
N SER A 75 15.29 4.23 16.88
CA SER A 75 16.53 4.58 16.20
C SER A 75 17.31 5.53 17.13
N PRO A 76 18.65 5.61 17.03
CA PRO A 76 19.44 6.55 17.83
C PRO A 76 19.02 8.01 17.72
N GLN A 77 18.34 8.37 16.62
CA GLN A 77 17.85 9.73 16.33
C GLN A 77 16.41 9.95 16.83
N ASP A 78 15.70 8.90 17.23
CA ASP A 78 14.29 9.01 17.60
C ASP A 78 14.13 9.38 19.09
N THR A 79 13.39 10.45 19.36
CA THR A 79 13.04 10.86 20.74
C THR A 79 11.94 9.99 21.35
N LYS A 80 11.08 9.38 20.51
CA LYS A 80 9.98 8.53 20.93
C LYS A 80 10.01 7.19 20.18
N PRO A 81 9.58 6.08 20.82
CA PRO A 81 9.51 4.80 20.13
C PRO A 81 8.51 4.86 18.97
N ILE A 82 8.87 4.21 17.87
CA ILE A 82 8.03 4.09 16.67
C ILE A 82 7.29 2.75 16.71
N ASN A 83 6.01 2.81 16.45
CA ASN A 83 5.12 1.64 16.39
C ASN A 83 4.56 1.51 14.99
N ARG A 84 4.60 0.32 14.42
CA ARG A 84 4.15 0.05 13.05
C ARG A 84 3.22 -1.14 13.01
N LEU A 85 2.20 -1.05 12.17
CA LEU A 85 1.40 -2.18 11.73
C LEU A 85 1.61 -2.34 10.22
N ASN A 86 2.28 -3.43 9.83
CA ASN A 86 2.74 -3.65 8.46
C ASN A 86 2.00 -4.82 7.80
N PHE A 87 1.71 -4.67 6.52
CA PHE A 87 1.08 -5.67 5.68
C PHE A 87 2.04 -6.05 4.55
N TYR A 88 2.39 -7.34 4.45
CA TYR A 88 3.36 -7.87 3.50
C TYR A 88 2.80 -9.00 2.64
N SER A 89 1.82 -9.76 3.17
CA SER A 89 1.26 -10.87 2.43
C SER A 89 0.39 -10.36 1.29
N GLN A 90 0.42 -11.06 0.16
CA GLN A 90 -0.43 -10.70 -0.99
C GLN A 90 -1.90 -10.62 -0.59
N LYS A 91 -2.38 -11.58 0.23
CA LYS A 91 -3.76 -11.61 0.71
C LYS A 91 -4.08 -10.38 1.54
N ASP A 92 -3.29 -10.10 2.61
CA ASP A 92 -3.59 -8.98 3.52
C ASP A 92 -3.54 -7.63 2.79
N VAL A 93 -2.54 -7.45 1.89
CA VAL A 93 -2.42 -6.22 1.08
C VAL A 93 -3.60 -6.06 0.14
N THR A 94 -3.99 -7.13 -0.57
CA THR A 94 -5.14 -7.08 -1.49
C THR A 94 -6.43 -6.78 -0.75
N ASP A 95 -6.71 -7.52 0.33
CA ASP A 95 -7.94 -7.36 1.11
C ASP A 95 -8.04 -5.97 1.72
N LEU A 96 -6.94 -5.49 2.32
CA LEU A 96 -6.89 -4.16 2.93
C LEU A 96 -7.10 -3.06 1.90
N LEU A 97 -6.27 -3.04 0.84
CA LEU A 97 -6.32 -1.98 -0.16
C LEU A 97 -7.63 -1.96 -0.93
N THR A 98 -8.19 -3.11 -1.28
CA THR A 98 -9.50 -3.18 -1.97
C THR A 98 -10.61 -2.54 -1.12
N LYS A 99 -10.62 -2.81 0.18
CA LYS A 99 -11.63 -2.25 1.10
C LYS A 99 -11.38 -0.76 1.41
N CYS A 100 -10.12 -0.33 1.45
CA CYS A 100 -9.73 1.07 1.69
C CYS A 100 -9.84 1.94 0.43
N LEU A 101 -9.82 1.36 -0.78
CA LEU A 101 -9.72 2.08 -2.06
C LEU A 101 -10.74 3.20 -2.26
N PRO A 102 -12.05 3.03 -1.90
CA PRO A 102 -13.05 4.08 -2.06
C PRO A 102 -12.78 5.32 -1.20
N PHE A 103 -12.00 5.18 -0.14
CA PHE A 103 -11.78 6.20 0.87
C PHE A 103 -10.45 6.96 0.73
N PHE A 104 -9.50 6.44 -0.06
CA PHE A 104 -8.23 7.15 -0.32
C PHE A 104 -8.45 8.46 -1.05
N ARG A 105 -7.73 9.49 -0.61
CA ARG A 105 -7.69 10.82 -1.23
C ARG A 105 -6.31 11.13 -1.81
N LEU A 106 -5.26 10.89 -1.03
CA LEU A 106 -3.88 11.22 -1.43
C LEU A 106 -3.16 10.03 -2.08
N LYS A 107 -3.27 8.83 -1.49
CA LYS A 107 -2.51 7.64 -1.92
C LYS A 107 -3.32 6.65 -2.77
N LYS A 108 -4.42 7.12 -3.42
CA LYS A 108 -5.24 6.26 -4.28
C LYS A 108 -4.43 5.65 -5.42
N LYS A 109 -3.63 6.45 -6.13
CA LYS A 109 -2.78 5.96 -7.23
C LYS A 109 -1.74 4.93 -6.76
N ASN A 110 -1.14 5.13 -5.58
CA ASN A 110 -0.25 4.14 -4.98
C ASN A 110 -0.97 2.81 -4.69
N ALA A 111 -2.21 2.89 -4.20
CA ALA A 111 -3.03 1.71 -3.95
C ALA A 111 -3.39 0.98 -5.26
N ASP A 112 -3.76 1.71 -6.32
CA ASP A 112 -4.08 1.14 -7.64
C ASP A 112 -2.86 0.42 -8.24
N ILE A 113 -1.67 1.04 -8.22
CA ILE A 113 -0.41 0.43 -8.68
C ILE A 113 -0.13 -0.87 -7.93
N LEU A 114 -0.31 -0.88 -6.61
CA LEU A 114 -0.02 -2.06 -5.82
C LEU A 114 -1.06 -3.16 -6.01
N LEU A 115 -2.34 -2.80 -6.18
CA LEU A 115 -3.40 -3.75 -6.50
C LEU A 115 -3.19 -4.39 -7.88
N GLU A 116 -2.72 -3.64 -8.88
CA GLU A 116 -2.33 -4.21 -10.17
C GLU A 116 -1.25 -5.27 -10.00
N LEU A 117 -0.16 -4.96 -9.26
CA LEU A 117 0.87 -5.96 -8.95
C LEU A 117 0.29 -7.21 -8.29
N MET A 118 -0.70 -7.05 -7.39
CA MET A 118 -1.32 -8.18 -6.68
C MET A 118 -2.19 -9.04 -7.59
N ARG A 119 -2.81 -8.47 -8.63
CA ARG A 119 -3.61 -9.20 -9.63
C ARG A 119 -2.75 -10.04 -10.57
N MET A 120 -1.49 -9.65 -10.80
CA MET A 120 -0.59 -10.40 -11.67
C MET A 120 -0.41 -11.84 -11.17
N LYS A 121 -0.75 -12.82 -12.00
CA LYS A 121 -0.74 -14.25 -11.63
C LYS A 121 0.68 -14.75 -11.32
N LYS A 122 0.84 -15.43 -10.19
CA LYS A 122 2.13 -16.02 -9.79
C LYS A 122 2.65 -17.08 -10.76
N SER A 123 1.77 -17.72 -11.52
CA SER A 123 2.15 -18.69 -12.56
C SER A 123 3.04 -18.07 -13.64
N HIS A 124 2.91 -16.78 -13.92
CA HIS A 124 3.67 -16.06 -14.94
C HIS A 124 4.99 -15.45 -14.46
N LYS A 125 5.43 -15.72 -13.24
CA LYS A 125 6.67 -15.13 -12.66
C LYS A 125 7.93 -15.32 -13.50
N LYS A 126 8.01 -16.39 -14.30
CA LYS A 126 9.14 -16.67 -15.18
C LYS A 126 9.05 -15.91 -16.52
N ALA A 127 7.88 -15.45 -16.91
CA ALA A 127 7.67 -14.74 -18.16
C ALA A 127 8.39 -13.39 -18.16
N SER A 128 8.96 -13.01 -19.31
CA SER A 128 9.70 -11.75 -19.47
C SER A 128 8.79 -10.54 -19.23
N TRP A 129 7.56 -10.57 -19.76
CA TRP A 129 6.58 -9.51 -19.57
C TRP A 129 6.20 -9.29 -18.12
N TYR A 130 6.07 -10.36 -17.30
CA TYR A 130 5.78 -10.25 -15.87
C TYR A 130 6.89 -9.50 -15.13
N LYS A 131 8.16 -9.83 -15.44
CA LYS A 131 9.30 -9.16 -14.85
C LYS A 131 9.38 -7.70 -15.27
N ALA A 132 9.19 -7.41 -16.56
CA ALA A 132 9.18 -6.05 -17.10
C ALA A 132 8.08 -5.21 -16.44
N ARG A 133 6.84 -5.72 -16.38
CA ARG A 133 5.72 -5.01 -15.75
C ARG A 133 5.94 -4.76 -14.26
N LYS A 134 6.53 -5.71 -13.55
CA LYS A 134 6.87 -5.55 -12.13
C LYS A 134 7.87 -4.41 -11.91
N VAL A 135 8.87 -4.27 -12.78
CA VAL A 135 9.86 -3.18 -12.75
C VAL A 135 9.17 -1.85 -13.06
N GLU A 136 8.31 -1.81 -14.06
CA GLU A 136 7.54 -0.62 -14.43
C GLU A 136 6.64 -0.14 -13.27
N LEU A 137 5.87 -1.03 -12.65
CA LEU A 137 5.06 -0.71 -11.48
C LEU A 137 5.90 -0.21 -10.30
N PHE A 138 7.10 -0.75 -10.12
CA PHE A 138 8.03 -0.23 -9.11
C PHE A 138 8.48 1.20 -9.43
N LYS A 139 8.81 1.50 -10.68
CA LYS A 139 9.17 2.86 -11.13
C LYS A 139 8.00 3.84 -10.91
N LEU A 140 6.78 3.45 -11.31
CA LEU A 140 5.56 4.22 -11.08
C LEU A 140 5.33 4.49 -9.58
N MET A 141 5.49 3.47 -8.73
CA MET A 141 5.37 3.61 -7.28
C MET A 141 6.39 4.59 -6.71
N LYS A 142 7.64 4.55 -7.20
CA LYS A 142 8.68 5.51 -6.79
C LYS A 142 8.32 6.94 -7.20
N TYR A 143 7.86 7.11 -8.42
CA TYR A 143 7.40 8.41 -8.89
C TYR A 143 6.27 8.96 -8.02
N GLU A 144 5.20 8.19 -7.80
CA GLU A 144 4.06 8.65 -6.98
C GLU A 144 4.44 8.99 -5.54
N ASN A 145 5.39 8.25 -4.95
CA ASN A 145 5.84 8.53 -3.59
C ASN A 145 6.74 9.78 -3.46
N HIS A 146 7.35 10.26 -4.55
CA HIS A 146 8.37 11.32 -4.49
C HIS A 146 8.16 12.46 -5.50
N LYS A 147 7.07 12.47 -6.27
CA LYS A 147 6.82 13.47 -7.32
C LYS A 147 6.82 14.93 -6.83
N ASP A 148 6.48 15.13 -5.55
CA ASP A 148 6.47 16.45 -4.91
C ASP A 148 7.80 16.78 -4.22
N ASP A 149 8.77 15.87 -4.20
CA ASP A 149 10.10 16.07 -3.64
C ASP A 149 11.06 16.54 -4.73
N LYS A 150 11.33 17.85 -4.76
CA LYS A 150 12.21 18.51 -5.75
C LYS A 150 13.65 17.99 -5.72
N ASN A 151 14.09 17.39 -4.61
CA ASN A 151 15.45 16.91 -4.44
C ASN A 151 15.59 15.39 -4.70
N TYR A 152 14.49 14.72 -5.07
CA TYR A 152 14.53 13.27 -5.30
C TYR A 152 15.19 12.95 -6.63
N ASP A 153 16.22 12.13 -6.60
CA ASP A 153 16.93 11.68 -7.81
C ASP A 153 16.16 10.51 -8.47
N PHE A 154 15.31 10.87 -9.43
CA PHE A 154 14.58 9.91 -10.25
C PHE A 154 15.51 9.13 -11.19
N GLY A 155 16.66 9.69 -11.58
CA GLY A 155 17.65 9.05 -12.45
C GLY A 155 18.22 7.78 -11.83
N LYS A 156 18.32 7.71 -10.52
CA LYS A 156 18.75 6.51 -9.78
C LYS A 156 17.93 5.26 -10.10
N TYR A 157 16.68 5.41 -10.50
CA TYR A 157 15.78 4.32 -10.83
C TYR A 157 15.43 4.26 -12.31
N GLU A 158 16.15 5.01 -13.15
CA GLU A 158 15.87 5.14 -14.59
C GLU A 158 14.40 5.49 -14.86
N ILE A 159 13.86 6.42 -14.07
CA ILE A 159 12.49 6.89 -14.21
C ILE A 159 12.46 8.00 -15.22
N ASP A 160 11.89 7.70 -16.39
CA ASP A 160 11.53 8.70 -17.39
C ASP A 160 10.17 9.32 -17.02
N ILE A 161 10.23 10.58 -16.55
CA ILE A 161 9.04 11.31 -16.06
C ILE A 161 8.02 11.50 -17.20
N ASP A 162 8.47 11.72 -18.44
CA ASP A 162 7.59 11.91 -19.59
C ASP A 162 6.82 10.62 -19.92
N THR A 163 7.48 9.46 -19.83
CA THR A 163 6.83 8.15 -19.98
C THR A 163 5.82 7.90 -18.87
N VAL A 164 6.14 8.28 -17.63
CA VAL A 164 5.22 8.16 -16.50
C VAL A 164 4.00 9.06 -16.67
N ALA A 165 4.19 10.32 -17.07
CA ALA A 165 3.09 11.25 -17.34
C ALA A 165 2.16 10.72 -18.44
N LYS A 166 2.70 10.24 -19.55
CA LYS A 166 1.92 9.59 -20.63
C LYS A 166 1.14 8.36 -20.16
N TYR A 167 1.66 7.60 -19.20
CA TYR A 167 0.97 6.45 -18.63
C TYR A 167 -0.32 6.87 -17.92
N TYR A 168 -0.30 7.98 -17.17
CA TYR A 168 -1.47 8.49 -16.47
C TYR A 168 -2.45 9.22 -17.40
N ASP A 169 -1.97 10.01 -18.37
CA ASP A 169 -2.80 10.79 -19.27
C ASP A 169 -3.60 9.93 -20.25
N ASN A 170 -3.06 8.78 -20.64
CA ASN A 170 -3.71 7.88 -21.61
C ASN A 170 -4.71 6.90 -21.00
N GLY A 171 -5.01 6.99 -19.70
CA GLY A 171 -6.00 6.12 -19.04
C GLY A 171 -5.65 4.61 -19.10
N LYS A 172 -4.40 4.27 -19.36
CA LYS A 172 -3.91 2.92 -19.63
C LYS A 172 -3.81 2.01 -18.39
N MET A 173 -4.84 1.97 -17.55
CA MET A 173 -5.13 0.75 -16.79
C MET A 173 -5.70 -0.38 -17.68
N SER A 174 -6.03 -0.07 -18.95
CA SER A 174 -6.72 -0.98 -19.87
C SER A 174 -5.83 -1.97 -20.62
N GLU A 175 -4.50 -1.90 -20.51
CA GLU A 175 -3.65 -2.90 -21.20
C GLU A 175 -3.63 -4.26 -20.50
N MET A 176 -3.93 -4.32 -19.20
CA MET A 176 -4.12 -5.62 -18.54
C MET A 176 -5.40 -6.32 -19.01
N ASP A 177 -6.48 -5.56 -19.22
CA ASP A 177 -7.72 -6.12 -19.81
C ASP A 177 -7.48 -6.63 -21.22
N LYS A 178 -6.60 -5.97 -22.00
CA LYS A 178 -6.20 -6.41 -23.34
C LYS A 178 -5.32 -7.65 -23.32
N LEU A 179 -4.41 -7.78 -22.34
CA LEU A 179 -3.54 -8.95 -22.18
C LEU A 179 -4.31 -10.17 -21.67
N GLU A 180 -5.25 -9.98 -20.74
CA GLU A 180 -6.14 -11.07 -20.30
C GLU A 180 -7.06 -11.55 -21.42
N ASN A 181 -7.55 -10.65 -22.28
CA ASN A 181 -8.32 -11.00 -23.48
C ASN A 181 -7.45 -11.70 -24.53
N ALA A 182 -6.20 -11.27 -24.76
CA ALA A 182 -5.30 -11.93 -25.71
C ALA A 182 -4.92 -13.35 -25.24
N GLU A 183 -4.71 -13.57 -23.93
CA GLU A 183 -4.45 -14.91 -23.38
C GLU A 183 -5.69 -15.84 -23.45
N SER A 184 -6.89 -15.29 -23.35
CA SER A 184 -8.13 -16.06 -23.51
C SER A 184 -8.37 -16.52 -24.96
N ILE A 185 -7.96 -15.69 -25.92
CA ILE A 185 -8.05 -16.00 -27.35
C ILE A 185 -7.04 -17.10 -27.73
N ILE A 186 -5.80 -17.02 -27.26
CA ILE A 186 -4.78 -18.04 -27.55
C ILE A 186 -5.15 -19.41 -26.97
N LYS A 187 -5.83 -19.45 -25.81
CA LYS A 187 -6.30 -20.71 -25.21
C LYS A 187 -7.50 -21.33 -25.93
N SER A 188 -8.27 -20.53 -26.63
CA SER A 188 -9.43 -21.04 -27.42
C SER A 188 -9.05 -21.54 -28.82
N GLU A 189 -7.79 -21.28 -29.25
CA GLU A 189 -7.29 -21.79 -30.56
C GLU A 189 -6.49 -23.09 -30.39
N ASP A 190 -6.17 -23.51 -29.17
CA ASP A 190 -5.45 -24.75 -28.86
C ASP A 190 -6.38 -25.91 -28.38
N GLU A 191 -7.71 -25.72 -28.39
CA GLU A 191 -8.75 -26.76 -28.19
C GLU A 191 -9.44 -27.11 -29.51
#